data_18c3d153979f488b012a6cb590ddd275
#
_entry.id   18c3d153979f488b012a6cb590ddd275
#
_cell.length_a   1.000
_cell.length_b   1.000
_cell.length_c   1.000
_cell.angle_alpha   90.00
_cell.angle_beta   90.00
_cell.angle_gamma   90.00
#
_symmetry.space_group_name_H-M   'P 1'
#
loop_
_entity.id
_entity.type
_entity.pdbx_description
1 polymer ?
#
loop_
_entity_poly.entity_id
_entity_poly.type
_entity_poly.pdbx_seq_one_letter_code
_entity_poly.pdbx_strand_id
1 'polypeptide(L)'
;SGGEEGARFGPSLMPGCSLEAWEGIKDIWTSISAKVDPNTGKPIEGAKPGHPVSGGVSCTAYIGTDGSGHYVKMVHNGIEYGDMQLISEAYDVLKTVGGLTNAELAAAFNEWNAAELDSFLIEISALILAKEDDQKPGDGFLVDKILDKTGMKGTGKWTVQQAAELSVAIPTVASSLDARFISGVKDERVAAQATYAAAGLEPADAKASTMTAEEKQQLVDDVRAALYASKICSYAQGMNLIRAKSTEQGWDLDLGEMARIWKGGCIIRARFLDRIKQEYDKDADLPSLLVDGEFAKELVERNDSWRNVVTSAINAGVATPSMSSSLAYFDSYRRGRLPANLVQAQRDFFGSHTYERTDMDGWHHTIWSDMNSADSITTDGYNA
;
A
#
# COMPACT_ATOMS: atom_id res chain seq x y z
N SER A 1 14.30 10.20 -4.41
CA SER A 1 13.92 8.95 -3.77
C SER A 1 15.09 7.94 -3.78
N GLY A 2 14.89 6.75 -3.18
CA GLY A 2 15.87 5.65 -3.24
C GLY A 2 16.75 5.50 -1.99
N GLY A 3 16.56 6.30 -0.96
CA GLY A 3 17.32 6.21 0.28
C GLY A 3 18.82 6.48 0.06
N GLU A 4 19.68 5.80 0.82
CA GLU A 4 21.12 5.92 0.70
C GLU A 4 21.64 5.40 -0.66
N GLU A 5 21.13 4.26 -1.09
CA GLU A 5 21.53 3.63 -2.35
C GLU A 5 21.15 4.51 -3.56
N GLY A 6 19.91 5.00 -3.61
CA GLY A 6 19.47 5.92 -4.65
C GLY A 6 20.30 7.23 -4.65
N ALA A 7 20.64 7.76 -3.48
CA ALA A 7 21.49 8.95 -3.40
C ALA A 7 22.90 8.71 -3.96
N ARG A 8 23.43 7.50 -3.83
CA ARG A 8 24.80 7.14 -4.29
C ARG A 8 24.85 6.74 -5.76
N PHE A 9 23.83 6.05 -6.26
CA PHE A 9 23.86 5.36 -7.55
C PHE A 9 22.85 5.87 -8.58
N GLY A 10 22.03 6.84 -8.20
CA GLY A 10 21.01 7.46 -9.04
C GLY A 10 19.60 7.32 -8.45
N PRO A 11 18.98 8.42 -8.05
CA PRO A 11 17.62 8.40 -7.48
C PRO A 11 16.54 8.48 -8.56
N SER A 12 15.33 8.06 -8.22
CA SER A 12 14.12 8.58 -8.85
C SER A 12 13.88 10.01 -8.37
N LEU A 13 13.66 10.94 -9.28
CA LEU A 13 13.52 12.36 -8.99
C LEU A 13 12.15 12.87 -9.44
N MET A 14 11.50 13.65 -8.57
CA MET A 14 10.14 14.15 -8.73
C MET A 14 10.13 15.68 -8.59
N PRO A 15 10.66 16.44 -9.59
CA PRO A 15 10.69 17.90 -9.54
C PRO A 15 9.30 18.52 -9.76
N GLY A 16 8.90 19.39 -8.81
CA GLY A 16 7.76 20.31 -8.94
C GLY A 16 8.26 21.73 -8.96
N CYS A 17 8.02 22.47 -10.04
CA CYS A 17 8.48 23.84 -10.23
C CYS A 17 7.77 24.49 -11.42
N SER A 18 8.11 25.76 -11.76
CA SER A 18 7.66 26.33 -13.04
C SER A 18 8.30 25.58 -14.23
N LEU A 19 7.60 25.52 -15.35
CA LEU A 19 8.12 24.89 -16.57
C LEU A 19 9.45 25.52 -17.01
N GLU A 20 9.61 26.84 -16.87
CA GLU A 20 10.85 27.54 -17.18
C GLU A 20 12.02 27.05 -16.31
N ALA A 21 11.79 26.89 -15.01
CA ALA A 21 12.81 26.37 -14.11
C ALA A 21 13.17 24.92 -14.46
N TRP A 22 12.18 24.09 -14.79
CA TRP A 22 12.41 22.72 -15.27
C TRP A 22 13.29 22.68 -16.52
N GLU A 23 12.97 23.48 -17.54
CA GLU A 23 13.75 23.54 -18.78
C GLU A 23 15.21 23.95 -18.53
N GLY A 24 15.46 24.79 -17.53
CA GLY A 24 16.81 25.22 -17.15
C GLY A 24 17.65 24.16 -16.41
N ILE A 25 17.01 23.18 -15.78
CA ILE A 25 17.71 22.19 -14.92
C ILE A 25 17.52 20.73 -15.37
N LYS A 26 16.63 20.43 -16.31
CA LYS A 26 16.26 19.07 -16.71
C LYS A 26 17.45 18.20 -17.09
N ASP A 27 18.45 18.76 -17.77
CA ASP A 27 19.62 18.02 -18.24
C ASP A 27 20.44 17.51 -17.03
N ILE A 28 20.56 18.32 -15.98
CA ILE A 28 21.23 17.92 -14.75
C ILE A 28 20.45 16.79 -14.07
N TRP A 29 19.15 16.97 -13.89
CA TRP A 29 18.29 15.98 -13.24
C TRP A 29 18.23 14.67 -14.02
N THR A 30 18.09 14.76 -15.34
CA THR A 30 18.13 13.61 -16.23
C THR A 30 19.47 12.87 -16.14
N SER A 31 20.59 13.59 -16.03
CA SER A 31 21.91 12.96 -15.96
C SER A 31 22.13 12.19 -14.66
N ILE A 32 21.74 12.74 -13.50
CA ILE A 32 21.98 12.15 -12.19
C ILE A 32 20.92 11.13 -11.74
N SER A 33 19.75 11.09 -12.38
CA SER A 33 18.69 10.13 -12.02
C SER A 33 19.07 8.69 -12.38
N ALA A 34 18.43 7.73 -11.70
CA ALA A 34 18.42 6.34 -12.14
C ALA A 34 17.93 6.23 -13.59
N LYS A 35 18.35 5.18 -14.28
CA LYS A 35 17.95 4.87 -15.65
C LYS A 35 17.41 3.47 -15.75
N VAL A 36 16.44 3.29 -16.62
CA VAL A 36 15.89 1.96 -16.95
C VAL A 36 16.11 1.66 -18.42
N ASP A 37 16.33 0.40 -18.72
CA ASP A 37 16.42 -0.09 -20.10
C ASP A 37 15.04 0.07 -20.78
N PRO A 38 14.96 0.72 -21.95
CA PRO A 38 13.69 0.98 -22.60
C PRO A 38 12.96 -0.27 -23.09
N ASN A 39 13.66 -1.39 -23.28
CA ASN A 39 13.07 -2.62 -23.80
C ASN A 39 12.60 -3.55 -22.68
N THR A 40 13.34 -3.60 -21.58
CA THR A 40 13.06 -4.51 -20.45
C THR A 40 12.40 -3.82 -19.26
N GLY A 41 12.48 -2.50 -19.21
CA GLY A 41 12.01 -1.71 -18.07
C GLY A 41 12.83 -1.88 -16.79
N LYS A 42 13.92 -2.68 -16.83
CA LYS A 42 14.75 -2.95 -15.66
C LYS A 42 15.75 -1.81 -15.42
N PRO A 43 16.12 -1.54 -14.16
CA PRO A 43 17.17 -0.58 -13.85
C PRO A 43 18.48 -0.95 -14.55
N ILE A 44 19.17 0.06 -15.10
CA ILE A 44 20.51 -0.10 -15.64
C ILE A 44 21.50 -0.01 -14.48
N GLU A 45 22.24 -1.08 -14.27
CA GLU A 45 23.24 -1.18 -13.22
C GLU A 45 24.58 -0.56 -13.64
N GLY A 46 25.53 -0.50 -12.69
CA GLY A 46 26.88 -0.04 -12.94
C GLY A 46 27.16 1.43 -12.62
N ALA A 47 26.18 2.16 -12.09
CA ALA A 47 26.41 3.50 -11.53
C ALA A 47 27.40 3.44 -10.36
N LYS A 48 28.21 4.48 -10.21
CA LYS A 48 29.13 4.67 -9.08
C LYS A 48 28.88 6.05 -8.48
N PRO A 49 29.20 6.28 -7.21
CA PRO A 49 29.08 7.60 -6.62
C PRO A 49 29.78 8.66 -7.47
N GLY A 50 29.05 9.70 -7.89
CA GLY A 50 29.54 10.73 -8.80
C GLY A 50 29.70 10.34 -10.27
N HIS A 51 29.37 9.10 -10.64
CA HIS A 51 29.45 8.58 -12.01
C HIS A 51 28.13 7.92 -12.40
N PRO A 52 27.09 8.70 -12.78
CA PRO A 52 25.81 8.16 -13.21
C PRO A 52 25.97 7.33 -14.49
N VAL A 53 25.07 6.34 -14.67
CA VAL A 53 25.02 5.57 -15.91
C VAL A 53 24.55 6.43 -17.09
N SER A 54 25.02 6.13 -18.28
CA SER A 54 24.59 6.74 -19.53
C SER A 54 23.63 5.81 -20.30
N GLY A 55 22.81 6.40 -21.16
CA GLY A 55 21.80 5.66 -21.94
C GLY A 55 20.54 5.35 -21.13
N GLY A 56 19.61 4.64 -21.74
CA GLY A 56 18.33 4.30 -21.13
C GLY A 56 17.36 5.47 -20.96
N VAL A 57 16.26 5.22 -20.25
CA VAL A 57 15.22 6.19 -19.93
C VAL A 57 15.37 6.62 -18.48
N SER A 58 15.48 7.93 -18.27
CA SER A 58 15.70 8.53 -16.93
C SER A 58 14.47 8.38 -16.02
N CYS A 59 14.71 8.02 -14.78
CA CYS A 59 13.67 7.98 -13.72
C CYS A 59 13.41 9.36 -13.13
N THR A 60 13.21 10.34 -14.00
CA THR A 60 12.79 11.71 -13.66
C THR A 60 11.90 12.25 -14.76
N ALA A 61 10.97 13.11 -14.39
CA ALA A 61 10.12 13.85 -15.30
C ALA A 61 9.66 15.13 -14.61
N TYR A 62 9.22 16.12 -15.40
CA TYR A 62 8.48 17.24 -14.87
C TYR A 62 7.18 16.75 -14.23
N ILE A 63 6.99 17.02 -12.94
CA ILE A 63 5.78 16.57 -12.24
C ILE A 63 4.64 17.58 -12.39
N GLY A 64 4.92 18.86 -12.23
CA GLY A 64 3.93 19.91 -12.27
C GLY A 64 4.47 21.16 -11.56
N THR A 65 3.60 22.14 -11.37
CA THR A 65 3.95 23.39 -10.67
C THR A 65 4.02 23.21 -9.15
N ASP A 66 4.60 24.21 -8.49
CA ASP A 66 4.59 24.40 -7.05
C ASP A 66 5.08 23.17 -6.25
N GLY A 67 4.29 22.73 -5.27
CA GLY A 67 4.58 21.59 -4.41
C GLY A 67 4.26 20.22 -4.97
N SER A 68 3.88 20.10 -6.26
CA SER A 68 3.42 18.85 -6.89
C SER A 68 4.41 17.68 -6.71
N GLY A 69 5.70 17.93 -6.94
CA GLY A 69 6.74 16.93 -6.77
C GLY A 69 6.89 16.44 -5.32
N HIS A 70 6.79 17.35 -4.35
CA HIS A 70 6.80 17.00 -2.93
C HIS A 70 5.57 16.15 -2.56
N TYR A 71 4.40 16.49 -3.11
CA TYR A 71 3.17 15.75 -2.87
C TYR A 71 3.26 14.33 -3.43
N VAL A 72 3.67 14.20 -4.68
CA VAL A 72 3.89 12.88 -5.32
C VAL A 72 4.89 12.05 -4.54
N LYS A 73 6.01 12.67 -4.07
CA LYS A 73 7.00 11.97 -3.24
C LYS A 73 6.44 11.55 -1.88
N MET A 74 5.62 12.36 -1.27
CA MET A 74 4.96 12.03 -0.01
C MET A 74 4.05 10.80 -0.17
N VAL A 75 3.20 10.78 -1.21
CA VAL A 75 2.29 9.66 -1.50
C VAL A 75 3.06 8.39 -1.90
N HIS A 76 4.15 8.54 -2.67
CA HIS A 76 5.09 7.43 -2.92
C HIS A 76 5.50 6.75 -1.61
N ASN A 77 5.85 7.54 -0.59
CA ASN A 77 6.20 6.96 0.71
C ASN A 77 4.99 6.37 1.46
N GLY A 78 3.79 6.88 1.23
CA GLY A 78 2.58 6.25 1.75
C GLY A 78 2.38 4.85 1.19
N ILE A 79 2.55 4.68 -0.14
CA ILE A 79 2.54 3.36 -0.80
C ILE A 79 3.65 2.46 -0.22
N GLU A 80 4.86 2.99 -0.02
CA GLU A 80 5.98 2.28 0.60
C GLU A 80 5.62 1.73 1.99
N TYR A 81 4.91 2.52 2.81
CA TYR A 81 4.43 2.05 4.13
C TYR A 81 3.45 0.88 3.97
N GLY A 82 2.52 0.96 3.03
CA GLY A 82 1.61 -0.13 2.69
C GLY A 82 2.37 -1.39 2.29
N ASP A 83 3.29 -1.28 1.33
CA ASP A 83 4.10 -2.41 0.85
C ASP A 83 4.92 -3.06 1.97
N MET A 84 5.62 -2.27 2.78
CA MET A 84 6.42 -2.79 3.89
C MET A 84 5.58 -3.54 4.92
N GLN A 85 4.42 -3.00 5.26
CA GLN A 85 3.51 -3.64 6.22
C GLN A 85 2.92 -4.93 5.65
N LEU A 86 2.46 -4.93 4.40
CA LEU A 86 1.95 -6.12 3.72
C LEU A 86 3.00 -7.25 3.65
N ILE A 87 4.26 -6.91 3.35
CA ILE A 87 5.37 -7.85 3.35
C ILE A 87 5.63 -8.41 4.75
N SER A 88 5.58 -7.56 5.77
CA SER A 88 5.77 -7.98 7.17
C SER A 88 4.62 -8.87 7.66
N GLU A 89 3.38 -8.63 7.22
CA GLU A 89 2.24 -9.49 7.50
C GLU A 89 2.37 -10.85 6.78
N ALA A 90 2.83 -10.87 5.52
CA ALA A 90 3.13 -12.11 4.81
C ALA A 90 4.20 -12.94 5.53
N TYR A 91 5.27 -12.28 5.98
CA TYR A 91 6.32 -12.90 6.80
C TYR A 91 5.74 -13.51 8.10
N ASP A 92 4.92 -12.77 8.84
CA ASP A 92 4.37 -13.23 10.12
C ASP A 92 3.38 -14.38 9.94
N VAL A 93 2.50 -14.34 8.95
CA VAL A 93 1.59 -15.45 8.62
C VAL A 93 2.37 -16.71 8.27
N LEU A 94 3.37 -16.63 7.41
CA LEU A 94 4.18 -17.80 7.03
C LEU A 94 4.99 -18.35 8.20
N LYS A 95 5.55 -17.48 9.04
CA LYS A 95 6.33 -17.88 10.19
C LYS A 95 5.46 -18.46 11.31
N THR A 96 4.38 -17.78 11.69
CA THR A 96 3.56 -18.11 12.85
C THR A 96 2.50 -19.18 12.52
N VAL A 97 1.74 -19.01 11.42
CA VAL A 97 0.72 -19.98 11.02
C VAL A 97 1.37 -21.18 10.31
N GLY A 98 2.26 -20.91 9.35
CA GLY A 98 2.94 -21.94 8.57
C GLY A 98 4.05 -22.65 9.31
N GLY A 99 4.68 -21.99 10.29
CA GLY A 99 5.85 -22.54 10.99
C GLY A 99 7.09 -22.64 10.09
N LEU A 100 7.22 -21.73 9.11
CA LEU A 100 8.37 -21.71 8.20
C LEU A 100 9.60 -21.19 8.94
N THR A 101 10.74 -21.81 8.66
CA THR A 101 12.06 -21.34 9.08
C THR A 101 12.49 -20.13 8.27
N ASN A 102 13.47 -19.35 8.74
CA ASN A 102 13.99 -18.20 7.99
C ASN A 102 14.59 -18.62 6.64
N ALA A 103 15.18 -19.80 6.51
CA ALA A 103 15.66 -20.32 5.24
C ALA A 103 14.53 -20.62 4.26
N GLU A 104 13.44 -21.22 4.71
CA GLU A 104 12.22 -21.45 3.89
C GLU A 104 11.57 -20.12 3.48
N LEU A 105 11.49 -19.15 4.41
CA LEU A 105 10.99 -17.81 4.13
C LEU A 105 11.85 -17.11 3.07
N ALA A 106 13.17 -17.13 3.22
CA ALA A 106 14.08 -16.54 2.24
C ALA A 106 13.91 -17.19 0.87
N ALA A 107 13.74 -18.52 0.80
CA ALA A 107 13.50 -19.24 -0.45
C ALA A 107 12.18 -18.81 -1.12
N ALA A 108 11.09 -18.72 -0.36
CA ALA A 108 9.78 -18.27 -0.85
C ALA A 108 9.86 -16.83 -1.41
N PHE A 109 10.48 -15.89 -0.68
CA PHE A 109 10.62 -14.51 -1.14
C PHE A 109 11.53 -14.39 -2.38
N ASN A 110 12.60 -15.20 -2.49
CA ASN A 110 13.42 -15.27 -3.70
C ASN A 110 12.62 -15.78 -4.91
N GLU A 111 11.79 -16.81 -4.73
CA GLU A 111 10.90 -17.30 -5.78
C GLU A 111 9.90 -16.21 -6.23
N TRP A 112 9.28 -15.53 -5.28
CA TRP A 112 8.35 -14.44 -5.57
C TRP A 112 9.01 -13.28 -6.31
N ASN A 113 10.27 -12.97 -5.97
CA ASN A 113 11.05 -11.92 -6.65
C ASN A 113 11.44 -12.29 -8.08
N ALA A 114 11.43 -13.57 -8.44
CA ALA A 114 11.66 -14.02 -9.82
C ALA A 114 10.40 -13.91 -10.71
N ALA A 115 9.24 -13.52 -10.13
CA ALA A 115 7.95 -13.54 -10.79
C ALA A 115 7.20 -12.19 -10.68
N GLU A 116 5.88 -12.20 -10.45
CA GLU A 116 5.03 -11.01 -10.45
C GLU A 116 5.27 -10.05 -9.28
N LEU A 117 5.83 -10.54 -8.17
CA LEU A 117 6.20 -9.74 -7.00
C LEU A 117 7.62 -9.14 -7.08
N ASP A 118 8.33 -9.29 -8.22
CA ASP A 118 9.65 -8.68 -8.46
C ASP A 118 9.61 -7.20 -8.07
N SER A 119 10.33 -6.89 -7.01
CA SER A 119 10.44 -5.54 -6.46
C SER A 119 11.63 -5.40 -5.52
N PHE A 120 12.09 -4.16 -5.34
CA PHE A 120 13.18 -3.85 -4.40
C PHE A 120 12.89 -4.35 -2.98
N LEU A 121 11.66 -4.14 -2.47
CA LEU A 121 11.30 -4.56 -1.12
C LEU A 121 11.24 -6.08 -0.95
N ILE A 122 10.79 -6.84 -1.95
CA ILE A 122 10.81 -8.32 -1.92
C ILE A 122 12.25 -8.83 -2.00
N GLU A 123 13.07 -8.25 -2.89
CA GLU A 123 14.50 -8.56 -3.03
C GLU A 123 15.24 -8.40 -1.70
N ILE A 124 15.17 -7.23 -1.08
CA ILE A 124 15.84 -7.00 0.20
C ILE A 124 15.25 -7.83 1.34
N SER A 125 13.96 -8.16 1.32
CA SER A 125 13.35 -9.04 2.31
C SER A 125 13.93 -10.44 2.25
N ALA A 126 14.13 -11.01 1.05
CA ALA A 126 14.79 -12.29 0.89
C ALA A 126 16.24 -12.28 1.44
N LEU A 127 16.99 -11.20 1.15
CA LEU A 127 18.35 -11.00 1.67
C LEU A 127 18.38 -10.87 3.20
N ILE A 128 17.44 -10.10 3.78
CA ILE A 128 17.31 -9.91 5.23
C ILE A 128 17.00 -11.23 5.91
N LEU A 129 16.09 -12.03 5.38
CA LEU A 129 15.68 -13.33 5.94
C LEU A 129 16.80 -14.37 5.86
N ALA A 130 17.68 -14.27 4.87
CA ALA A 130 18.85 -15.15 4.72
C ALA A 130 20.10 -14.70 5.52
N LYS A 131 20.10 -13.47 6.06
CA LYS A 131 21.26 -12.91 6.74
C LYS A 131 21.46 -13.53 8.12
N GLU A 132 22.53 -14.31 8.28
CA GLU A 132 22.96 -14.80 9.61
C GLU A 132 23.46 -13.64 10.49
N ASP A 133 23.44 -13.85 11.81
CA ASP A 133 23.98 -12.88 12.75
C ASP A 133 25.51 -12.82 12.63
N ASP A 134 26.02 -11.75 12.03
CA ASP A 134 27.45 -11.54 11.81
C ASP A 134 28.22 -11.02 13.05
N GLN A 135 27.49 -10.56 14.08
CA GLN A 135 28.08 -10.16 15.37
C GLN A 135 28.23 -11.36 16.33
N LYS A 136 27.40 -12.39 16.15
CA LYS A 136 27.45 -13.65 16.91
C LYS A 136 27.30 -14.85 15.97
N PRO A 137 28.36 -15.20 15.22
CA PRO A 137 28.28 -16.30 14.25
C PRO A 137 27.78 -17.60 14.88
N GLY A 138 26.79 -18.23 14.25
CA GLY A 138 26.16 -19.46 14.74
C GLY A 138 24.99 -19.26 15.70
N ASP A 139 24.61 -18.03 16.05
CA ASP A 139 23.45 -17.70 16.91
C ASP A 139 22.15 -17.45 16.11
N GLY A 140 22.06 -17.96 14.90
CA GLY A 140 20.88 -17.87 14.04
C GLY A 140 20.87 -16.66 13.10
N PHE A 141 19.68 -16.16 12.77
CA PHE A 141 19.48 -15.10 11.78
C PHE A 141 19.36 -13.73 12.43
N LEU A 142 19.94 -12.71 11.78
CA LEU A 142 19.97 -11.34 12.30
C LEU A 142 18.55 -10.76 12.48
N VAL A 143 17.61 -11.07 11.60
CA VAL A 143 16.23 -10.57 11.68
C VAL A 143 15.53 -10.94 12.99
N ASP A 144 15.85 -12.10 13.57
CA ASP A 144 15.29 -12.54 14.85
C ASP A 144 15.88 -11.80 16.06
N LYS A 145 16.96 -11.04 15.86
CA LYS A 145 17.62 -10.21 16.90
C LYS A 145 17.21 -8.75 16.83
N ILE A 146 16.52 -8.33 15.76
CA ILE A 146 16.06 -6.95 15.59
C ILE A 146 14.84 -6.70 16.47
N LEU A 147 14.87 -5.62 17.25
CA LEU A 147 13.75 -5.22 18.09
C LEU A 147 12.55 -4.81 17.20
N ASP A 148 11.40 -5.39 17.49
CA ASP A 148 10.12 -5.16 16.78
C ASP A 148 9.48 -3.79 17.13
N LYS A 149 10.26 -2.73 16.90
CA LYS A 149 9.86 -1.33 17.11
C LYS A 149 10.31 -0.51 15.91
N THR A 150 9.35 0.01 15.15
CA THR A 150 9.61 0.80 13.94
C THR A 150 9.39 2.29 14.16
N GLY A 151 10.30 3.11 13.66
CA GLY A 151 10.16 4.56 13.61
C GLY A 151 9.55 5.04 12.30
N MET A 152 9.34 6.36 12.20
CA MET A 152 8.93 7.04 10.97
C MET A 152 9.53 8.45 10.91
N LYS A 153 9.67 9.00 9.68
CA LYS A 153 10.13 10.39 9.46
C LYS A 153 8.99 11.35 9.10
N GLY A 154 7.72 10.90 9.10
CA GLY A 154 6.54 11.75 8.95
C GLY A 154 5.79 11.63 7.62
N THR A 155 6.41 11.20 6.51
CA THR A 155 5.76 11.17 5.18
C THR A 155 4.53 10.27 5.11
N GLY A 156 4.54 9.09 5.75
CA GLY A 156 3.35 8.23 5.84
C GLY A 156 2.20 8.89 6.61
N LYS A 157 2.52 9.56 7.71
CA LYS A 157 1.53 10.34 8.48
C LYS A 157 0.91 11.46 7.62
N TRP A 158 1.73 12.23 6.92
CA TRP A 158 1.23 13.29 6.06
C TRP A 158 0.37 12.75 4.90
N THR A 159 0.70 11.58 4.35
CA THR A 159 -0.14 10.92 3.34
C THR A 159 -1.53 10.65 3.87
N VAL A 160 -1.63 10.08 5.09
CA VAL A 160 -2.93 9.79 5.72
C VAL A 160 -3.70 11.08 6.05
N GLN A 161 -3.03 12.11 6.53
CA GLN A 161 -3.64 13.42 6.77
C GLN A 161 -4.22 14.02 5.49
N GLN A 162 -3.46 14.00 4.38
CA GLN A 162 -3.91 14.50 3.09
C GLN A 162 -5.07 13.68 2.51
N ALA A 163 -5.08 12.38 2.73
CA ALA A 163 -6.20 11.53 2.30
C ALA A 163 -7.50 11.89 3.05
N ALA A 164 -7.41 12.16 4.35
CA ALA A 164 -8.56 12.63 5.14
C ALA A 164 -9.07 14.00 4.67
N GLU A 165 -8.18 14.95 4.42
CA GLU A 165 -8.51 16.29 3.89
C GLU A 165 -9.23 16.22 2.54
N LEU A 166 -8.80 15.29 1.67
CA LEU A 166 -9.34 15.13 0.31
C LEU A 166 -10.50 14.11 0.23
N SER A 167 -10.93 13.54 1.36
CA SER A 167 -11.96 12.50 1.41
C SER A 167 -11.63 11.28 0.54
N VAL A 168 -10.36 10.90 0.44
CA VAL A 168 -9.89 9.74 -0.31
C VAL A 168 -9.60 8.57 0.62
N ALA A 169 -10.26 7.44 0.38
CA ALA A 169 -10.07 6.24 1.18
C ALA A 169 -8.73 5.56 0.86
N ILE A 170 -7.84 5.48 1.86
CA ILE A 170 -6.54 4.78 1.76
C ILE A 170 -6.31 3.80 2.93
N PRO A 171 -7.24 2.87 3.22
CA PRO A 171 -7.18 2.09 4.45
C PRO A 171 -5.94 1.18 4.55
N THR A 172 -5.38 0.70 3.45
CA THR A 172 -4.12 -0.07 3.46
C THR A 172 -2.96 0.76 3.99
N VAL A 173 -2.82 2.00 3.54
CA VAL A 173 -1.77 2.91 3.99
C VAL A 173 -2.02 3.38 5.42
N ALA A 174 -3.27 3.68 5.76
CA ALA A 174 -3.64 4.12 7.11
C ALA A 174 -3.37 3.03 8.15
N SER A 175 -3.79 1.80 7.91
CA SER A 175 -3.53 0.67 8.83
C SER A 175 -2.03 0.36 8.97
N SER A 176 -1.23 0.55 7.92
CA SER A 176 0.22 0.39 8.01
C SER A 176 0.88 1.46 8.90
N LEU A 177 0.36 2.68 8.90
CA LEU A 177 0.78 3.74 9.81
C LEU A 177 0.41 3.39 11.27
N ASP A 178 -0.82 2.93 11.51
CA ASP A 178 -1.29 2.53 12.83
C ASP A 178 -0.48 1.35 13.38
N ALA A 179 -0.13 0.37 12.54
CA ALA A 179 0.75 -0.74 12.92
C ALA A 179 2.12 -0.23 13.41
N ARG A 180 2.70 0.80 12.77
CA ARG A 180 3.93 1.44 13.27
C ARG A 180 3.75 2.11 14.62
N PHE A 181 2.62 2.79 14.86
CA PHE A 181 2.32 3.39 16.15
C PHE A 181 2.22 2.33 17.25
N ILE A 182 1.50 1.23 16.99
CA ILE A 182 1.39 0.10 17.93
C ILE A 182 2.77 -0.53 18.17
N SER A 183 3.61 -0.68 17.15
CA SER A 183 4.98 -1.19 17.33
C SER A 183 5.80 -0.34 18.31
N GLY A 184 5.57 0.97 18.30
CA GLY A 184 6.28 1.94 19.13
C GLY A 184 6.05 1.79 20.64
N VAL A 185 4.91 1.25 21.07
CA VAL A 185 4.54 1.06 22.48
C VAL A 185 4.95 -0.32 23.00
N LYS A 186 6.22 -0.72 22.78
CA LYS A 186 6.74 -2.08 23.04
C LYS A 186 6.50 -2.55 24.47
N ASP A 187 6.79 -1.73 25.47
CA ASP A 187 6.68 -2.09 26.88
C ASP A 187 5.21 -2.34 27.27
N GLU A 188 4.29 -1.51 26.73
CA GLU A 188 2.85 -1.68 26.91
C GLU A 188 2.36 -2.99 26.28
N ARG A 189 2.82 -3.32 25.05
CA ARG A 189 2.48 -4.60 24.39
C ARG A 189 2.97 -5.81 25.18
N VAL A 190 4.18 -5.77 25.74
CA VAL A 190 4.72 -6.85 26.59
C VAL A 190 3.88 -7.00 27.85
N ALA A 191 3.48 -5.91 28.51
CA ALA A 191 2.60 -5.95 29.67
C ALA A 191 1.20 -6.49 29.33
N ALA A 192 0.65 -6.08 28.17
CA ALA A 192 -0.63 -6.58 27.68
C ALA A 192 -0.58 -8.08 27.40
N GLN A 193 0.47 -8.59 26.73
CA GLN A 193 0.66 -10.02 26.50
C GLN A 193 0.64 -10.82 27.80
N ALA A 194 1.37 -10.38 28.82
CA ALA A 194 1.38 -11.03 30.12
C ALA A 194 0.00 -11.02 30.82
N THR A 195 -0.73 -9.90 30.69
CA THR A 195 -2.07 -9.74 31.26
C THR A 195 -3.07 -10.69 30.63
N TYR A 196 -3.07 -10.79 29.28
CA TYR A 196 -3.99 -11.66 28.56
C TYR A 196 -3.64 -13.14 28.71
N ALA A 197 -2.35 -13.51 28.76
CA ALA A 197 -1.92 -14.88 29.04
C ALA A 197 -2.40 -15.32 30.45
N ALA A 198 -2.28 -14.46 31.46
CA ALA A 198 -2.82 -14.72 32.78
C ALA A 198 -4.35 -14.87 32.82
N ALA A 199 -5.05 -14.26 31.88
CA ALA A 199 -6.50 -14.41 31.69
C ALA A 199 -6.89 -15.62 30.80
N GLY A 200 -5.92 -16.39 30.31
CA GLY A 200 -6.15 -17.60 29.51
C GLY A 200 -6.13 -17.41 27.99
N LEU A 201 -5.66 -16.25 27.50
CA LEU A 201 -5.47 -15.99 26.07
C LEU A 201 -3.98 -15.96 25.75
N GLU A 202 -3.47 -17.07 25.23
CA GLU A 202 -2.08 -17.19 24.81
C GLU A 202 -1.79 -16.41 23.51
N PRO A 203 -0.57 -15.91 23.31
CA PRO A 203 -0.20 -15.27 22.06
C PRO A 203 -0.17 -16.25 20.88
N ALA A 204 -0.31 -15.74 19.67
CA ALA A 204 -0.43 -16.53 18.43
C ALA A 204 0.78 -17.48 18.21
N ASP A 205 1.98 -17.03 18.57
CA ASP A 205 3.26 -17.75 18.45
C ASP A 205 3.53 -18.76 19.58
N ALA A 206 2.64 -18.89 20.57
CA ALA A 206 2.78 -19.86 21.66
C ALA A 206 2.61 -21.31 21.19
N LYS A 207 1.99 -21.54 20.02
CA LYS A 207 1.73 -22.87 19.49
C LYS A 207 2.56 -23.12 18.23
N ALA A 208 3.28 -24.25 18.23
CA ALA A 208 3.96 -24.70 17.02
C ALA A 208 2.94 -25.05 15.93
N SER A 209 3.25 -24.73 14.69
CA SER A 209 2.46 -25.13 13.53
C SER A 209 2.45 -26.68 13.40
N THR A 210 1.28 -27.22 13.06
CA THR A 210 1.09 -28.66 12.78
C THR A 210 0.87 -28.95 11.31
N MET A 211 1.09 -27.98 10.43
CA MET A 211 0.90 -28.09 8.99
C MET A 211 1.84 -29.13 8.38
N THR A 212 1.32 -29.94 7.46
CA THR A 212 2.13 -30.80 6.59
C THR A 212 2.92 -29.97 5.58
N ALA A 213 3.84 -30.59 4.87
CA ALA A 213 4.62 -29.92 3.82
C ALA A 213 3.71 -29.37 2.69
N GLU A 214 2.68 -30.12 2.32
CA GLU A 214 1.70 -29.75 1.31
C GLU A 214 0.86 -28.55 1.76
N GLU A 215 0.40 -28.54 3.00
CA GLU A 215 -0.35 -27.41 3.58
C GLU A 215 0.50 -26.15 3.69
N LYS A 216 1.77 -26.29 4.05
CA LYS A 216 2.72 -25.17 4.05
C LYS A 216 2.93 -24.57 2.66
N GLN A 217 3.10 -25.44 1.64
CA GLN A 217 3.24 -24.97 0.26
C GLN A 217 1.98 -24.24 -0.21
N GLN A 218 0.80 -24.78 0.07
CA GLN A 218 -0.45 -24.10 -0.25
C GLN A 218 -0.56 -22.74 0.46
N LEU A 219 -0.14 -22.65 1.74
CA LEU A 219 -0.12 -21.38 2.45
C LEU A 219 0.85 -20.38 1.81
N VAL A 220 2.03 -20.84 1.36
CA VAL A 220 3.01 -19.99 0.64
C VAL A 220 2.38 -19.43 -0.64
N ASP A 221 1.67 -20.26 -1.41
CA ASP A 221 1.01 -19.85 -2.65
C ASP A 221 -0.16 -18.88 -2.36
N ASP A 222 -0.96 -19.15 -1.34
CA ASP A 222 -2.06 -18.29 -0.92
C ASP A 222 -1.54 -16.92 -0.42
N VAL A 223 -0.48 -16.89 0.38
CA VAL A 223 0.13 -15.64 0.89
C VAL A 223 0.73 -14.83 -0.24
N ARG A 224 1.38 -15.47 -1.23
CA ARG A 224 1.85 -14.82 -2.46
C ARG A 224 0.72 -14.11 -3.20
N ALA A 225 -0.40 -14.81 -3.41
CA ALA A 225 -1.57 -14.27 -4.07
C ALA A 225 -2.22 -13.12 -3.27
N ALA A 226 -2.36 -13.28 -1.96
CA ALA A 226 -2.91 -12.27 -1.05
C ALA A 226 -2.05 -11.00 -1.00
N LEU A 227 -0.73 -11.16 -0.94
CA LEU A 227 0.23 -10.05 -0.96
C LEU A 227 0.09 -9.25 -2.26
N TYR A 228 0.07 -9.92 -3.40
CA TYR A 228 -0.06 -9.26 -4.70
C TYR A 228 -1.39 -8.50 -4.83
N ALA A 229 -2.52 -9.13 -4.47
CA ALA A 229 -3.83 -8.48 -4.47
C ALA A 229 -3.89 -7.25 -3.56
N SER A 230 -3.31 -7.35 -2.36
CA SER A 230 -3.24 -6.24 -1.41
C SER A 230 -2.34 -5.10 -1.91
N LYS A 231 -1.24 -5.42 -2.64
CA LYS A 231 -0.39 -4.40 -3.29
C LYS A 231 -1.15 -3.65 -4.38
N ILE A 232 -2.00 -4.30 -5.19
CA ILE A 232 -2.86 -3.60 -6.16
C ILE A 232 -3.71 -2.55 -5.43
N CYS A 233 -4.32 -2.89 -4.29
CA CYS A 233 -5.09 -1.93 -3.50
C CYS A 233 -4.24 -0.77 -2.97
N SER A 234 -3.04 -1.03 -2.46
CA SER A 234 -2.13 0.00 -1.94
C SER A 234 -1.76 1.02 -3.02
N TYR A 235 -1.38 0.54 -4.21
CA TYR A 235 -1.05 1.42 -5.34
C TYR A 235 -2.28 2.16 -5.88
N ALA A 236 -3.43 1.48 -6.01
CA ALA A 236 -4.68 2.12 -6.43
C ALA A 236 -5.06 3.28 -5.50
N GLN A 237 -4.96 3.08 -4.18
CA GLN A 237 -5.22 4.11 -3.17
C GLN A 237 -4.27 5.29 -3.30
N GLY A 238 -2.97 5.03 -3.50
CA GLY A 238 -1.97 6.08 -3.71
C GLY A 238 -2.21 6.87 -5.00
N MET A 239 -2.47 6.21 -6.12
CA MET A 239 -2.76 6.87 -7.40
C MET A 239 -4.06 7.70 -7.33
N ASN A 240 -5.10 7.19 -6.67
CA ASN A 240 -6.34 7.94 -6.45
C ASN A 240 -6.09 9.21 -5.62
N LEU A 241 -5.23 9.14 -4.61
CA LEU A 241 -4.87 10.30 -3.79
C LEU A 241 -4.08 11.35 -4.59
N ILE A 242 -3.13 10.93 -5.43
CA ILE A 242 -2.40 11.84 -6.33
C ILE A 242 -3.37 12.53 -7.29
N ARG A 243 -4.29 11.76 -7.91
CA ARG A 243 -5.30 12.31 -8.80
C ARG A 243 -6.19 13.35 -8.10
N ALA A 244 -6.71 13.02 -6.92
CA ALA A 244 -7.58 13.94 -6.17
C ALA A 244 -6.88 15.28 -5.91
N LYS A 245 -5.60 15.25 -5.50
CA LYS A 245 -4.81 16.46 -5.29
C LYS A 245 -4.50 17.18 -6.60
N SER A 246 -4.19 16.43 -7.64
CA SER A 246 -3.97 17.00 -8.99
C SER A 246 -5.18 17.79 -9.46
N THR A 247 -6.38 17.24 -9.31
CA THR A 247 -7.64 17.90 -9.65
C THR A 247 -7.87 19.15 -8.80
N GLU A 248 -7.68 19.05 -7.47
CA GLU A 248 -7.87 20.16 -6.54
C GLU A 248 -6.95 21.36 -6.87
N GLN A 249 -5.70 21.07 -7.25
CA GLN A 249 -4.69 22.10 -7.51
C GLN A 249 -4.55 22.49 -8.99
N GLY A 250 -5.22 21.80 -9.90
CA GLY A 250 -5.07 22.02 -11.34
C GLY A 250 -3.66 21.70 -11.87
N TRP A 251 -3.02 20.65 -11.30
CA TRP A 251 -1.64 20.28 -11.70
C TRP A 251 -1.57 19.47 -12.99
N ASP A 252 -2.65 18.80 -13.37
CA ASP A 252 -2.73 17.95 -14.57
C ASP A 252 -1.64 16.87 -14.60
N LEU A 253 -1.52 16.09 -13.51
CA LEU A 253 -0.47 15.09 -13.34
C LEU A 253 -0.72 13.84 -14.19
N ASP A 254 0.29 13.42 -14.93
CA ASP A 254 0.31 12.15 -15.66
C ASP A 254 0.65 10.99 -14.73
N LEU A 255 -0.36 10.18 -14.35
CA LEU A 255 -0.20 9.04 -13.44
C LEU A 255 0.64 7.90 -14.05
N GLY A 256 0.58 7.71 -15.36
CA GLY A 256 1.43 6.75 -16.07
C GLY A 256 2.90 7.14 -15.99
N GLU A 257 3.18 8.44 -16.12
CA GLU A 257 4.53 8.96 -15.99
C GLU A 257 5.05 8.86 -14.53
N MET A 258 4.17 9.02 -13.53
CA MET A 258 4.54 8.75 -12.13
C MET A 258 4.98 7.29 -11.95
N ALA A 259 4.21 6.33 -12.47
CA ALA A 259 4.58 4.92 -12.43
C ALA A 259 5.93 4.67 -13.14
N ARG A 260 6.16 5.30 -14.27
CA ARG A 260 7.41 5.17 -15.04
C ARG A 260 8.64 5.62 -14.26
N ILE A 261 8.60 6.78 -13.63
CA ILE A 261 9.77 7.32 -12.91
C ILE A 261 10.09 6.56 -11.62
N TRP A 262 9.17 5.75 -11.11
CA TRP A 262 9.40 4.91 -9.92
C TRP A 262 10.05 3.55 -10.25
N LYS A 263 10.31 3.23 -11.51
CA LYS A 263 10.89 1.96 -11.95
C LYS A 263 12.36 1.77 -11.60
N GLY A 264 13.07 2.82 -11.22
CA GLY A 264 14.49 2.76 -10.83
C GLY A 264 14.82 3.83 -9.80
N GLY A 265 15.78 3.56 -8.93
CA GLY A 265 16.26 4.53 -7.94
C GLY A 265 15.24 4.93 -6.88
N CYS A 266 14.29 4.07 -6.54
CA CYS A 266 13.34 4.31 -5.45
C CYS A 266 12.98 3.00 -4.72
N ILE A 267 12.45 3.14 -3.51
CA ILE A 267 12.14 2.02 -2.60
C ILE A 267 10.98 1.16 -3.11
N ILE A 268 10.04 1.74 -3.84
CA ILE A 268 8.88 1.00 -4.40
C ILE A 268 9.12 0.51 -5.84
N ARG A 269 10.37 0.49 -6.32
CA ARG A 269 10.72 -0.14 -7.60
C ARG A 269 10.09 -1.53 -7.68
N ALA A 270 9.27 -1.77 -8.72
CA ALA A 270 8.57 -3.03 -8.92
C ALA A 270 8.25 -3.25 -10.40
N ARG A 271 8.23 -4.51 -10.83
CA ARG A 271 7.74 -4.93 -12.15
C ARG A 271 6.29 -4.49 -12.40
N PHE A 272 5.50 -4.49 -11.35
CA PHE A 272 4.11 -4.05 -11.34
C PHE A 272 3.88 -2.63 -11.89
N LEU A 273 4.85 -1.73 -11.75
CA LEU A 273 4.76 -0.34 -12.24
C LEU A 273 4.66 -0.23 -13.76
N ASP A 274 5.19 -1.19 -14.53
CA ASP A 274 5.02 -1.24 -15.99
C ASP A 274 3.55 -1.38 -16.37
N ARG A 275 2.82 -2.20 -15.64
CA ARG A 275 1.40 -2.44 -15.89
C ARG A 275 0.56 -1.22 -15.51
N ILE A 276 0.87 -0.59 -14.37
CA ILE A 276 0.20 0.67 -13.97
C ILE A 276 0.37 1.72 -15.06
N LYS A 277 1.61 1.87 -15.57
CA LYS A 277 1.88 2.79 -16.68
C LYS A 277 1.03 2.45 -17.91
N GLN A 278 1.03 1.20 -18.34
CA GLN A 278 0.30 0.75 -19.52
C GLN A 278 -1.20 1.06 -19.42
N GLU A 279 -1.83 0.88 -18.25
CA GLU A 279 -3.24 1.14 -18.09
C GLU A 279 -3.57 2.65 -18.10
N TYR A 280 -2.75 3.48 -17.48
CA TYR A 280 -2.91 4.94 -17.57
C TYR A 280 -2.53 5.53 -18.95
N ASP A 281 -1.63 4.88 -19.71
CA ASP A 281 -1.36 5.26 -21.10
C ASP A 281 -2.55 4.93 -22.02
N LYS A 282 -3.34 3.87 -21.71
CA LYS A 282 -4.56 3.52 -22.47
C LYS A 282 -5.73 4.44 -22.10
N ASP A 283 -5.86 4.77 -20.84
CA ASP A 283 -6.94 5.59 -20.29
C ASP A 283 -6.38 6.49 -19.16
N ALA A 284 -6.04 7.72 -19.50
CA ALA A 284 -5.55 8.71 -18.55
C ALA A 284 -6.61 9.09 -17.49
N ASP A 285 -7.87 8.91 -17.80
CA ASP A 285 -9.01 9.20 -16.93
C ASP A 285 -9.46 7.98 -16.10
N LEU A 286 -8.78 6.82 -16.23
CA LEU A 286 -9.10 5.62 -15.47
C LEU A 286 -9.26 5.95 -13.97
N PRO A 287 -10.47 5.83 -13.39
CA PRO A 287 -10.74 6.36 -12.05
C PRO A 287 -10.01 5.60 -10.93
N SER A 288 -9.65 4.35 -11.16
CA SER A 288 -8.87 3.52 -10.25
C SER A 288 -8.35 2.28 -10.96
N LEU A 289 -7.20 1.76 -10.55
CA LEU A 289 -6.71 0.46 -11.02
C LEU A 289 -7.71 -0.69 -10.75
N LEU A 290 -8.59 -0.53 -9.74
CA LEU A 290 -9.59 -1.55 -9.39
C LEU A 290 -10.73 -1.70 -10.41
N VAL A 291 -10.89 -0.75 -11.33
CA VAL A 291 -11.89 -0.83 -12.40
C VAL A 291 -11.26 -1.13 -13.77
N ASP A 292 -9.94 -1.25 -13.83
CA ASP A 292 -9.27 -1.78 -15.02
C ASP A 292 -9.55 -3.27 -15.20
N GLY A 293 -9.79 -3.68 -16.45
CA GLY A 293 -10.25 -5.04 -16.74
C GLY A 293 -9.18 -6.12 -16.50
N GLU A 294 -7.90 -5.81 -16.69
CA GLU A 294 -6.82 -6.77 -16.46
C GLU A 294 -6.51 -6.91 -14.96
N PHE A 295 -6.46 -5.80 -14.21
CA PHE A 295 -6.33 -5.85 -12.76
C PHE A 295 -7.54 -6.51 -12.08
N ALA A 296 -8.75 -6.30 -12.61
CA ALA A 296 -9.94 -6.96 -12.12
C ALA A 296 -9.86 -8.49 -12.25
N LYS A 297 -9.38 -9.01 -13.39
CA LYS A 297 -9.17 -10.47 -13.58
C LYS A 297 -8.17 -11.01 -12.57
N GLU A 298 -7.04 -10.34 -12.38
CA GLU A 298 -6.02 -10.77 -11.42
C GLU A 298 -6.50 -10.79 -9.98
N LEU A 299 -7.34 -9.81 -9.59
CA LEU A 299 -7.96 -9.78 -8.27
C LEU A 299 -8.97 -10.92 -8.09
N VAL A 300 -9.76 -11.25 -9.13
CA VAL A 300 -10.69 -12.37 -9.11
C VAL A 300 -9.95 -13.70 -8.97
N GLU A 301 -8.89 -13.93 -9.75
CA GLU A 301 -8.07 -15.15 -9.68
C GLU A 301 -7.44 -15.37 -8.29
N ARG A 302 -7.14 -14.31 -7.55
CA ARG A 302 -6.51 -14.36 -6.23
C ARG A 302 -7.46 -14.22 -5.05
N ASN A 303 -8.75 -14.00 -5.33
CA ASN A 303 -9.73 -13.66 -4.29
C ASN A 303 -9.85 -14.72 -3.21
N ASP A 304 -9.92 -16.00 -3.59
CA ASP A 304 -10.10 -17.10 -2.63
C ASP A 304 -8.84 -17.28 -1.76
N SER A 305 -7.65 -17.29 -2.35
CA SER A 305 -6.38 -17.32 -1.62
C SER A 305 -6.25 -16.16 -0.65
N TRP A 306 -6.63 -14.95 -1.08
CA TRP A 306 -6.59 -13.78 -0.21
C TRP A 306 -7.51 -13.92 1.01
N ARG A 307 -8.73 -14.42 0.81
CA ARG A 307 -9.67 -14.69 1.91
C ARG A 307 -9.16 -15.78 2.83
N ASN A 308 -8.58 -16.85 2.28
CA ASN A 308 -7.98 -17.94 3.06
C ASN A 308 -6.89 -17.41 3.99
N VAL A 309 -5.98 -16.58 3.50
CA VAL A 309 -4.91 -15.98 4.30
C VAL A 309 -5.47 -15.13 5.43
N VAL A 310 -6.36 -14.17 5.12
CA VAL A 310 -6.95 -13.28 6.13
C VAL A 310 -7.72 -14.08 7.19
N THR A 311 -8.52 -15.07 6.77
CA THR A 311 -9.29 -15.91 7.69
C THR A 311 -8.37 -16.77 8.57
N SER A 312 -7.34 -17.36 8.00
CA SER A 312 -6.36 -18.17 8.73
C SER A 312 -5.60 -17.33 9.77
N ALA A 313 -5.18 -16.12 9.39
CA ALA A 313 -4.53 -15.18 10.29
C ALA A 313 -5.45 -14.79 11.48
N ILE A 314 -6.71 -14.43 11.19
CA ILE A 314 -7.71 -14.09 12.23
C ILE A 314 -7.90 -15.28 13.19
N ASN A 315 -8.09 -16.49 12.68
CA ASN A 315 -8.30 -17.69 13.49
C ASN A 315 -7.08 -18.05 14.36
N ALA A 316 -5.88 -17.74 13.87
CA ALA A 316 -4.63 -17.95 14.59
C ALA A 316 -4.28 -16.81 15.57
N GLY A 317 -4.99 -15.69 15.55
CA GLY A 317 -4.66 -14.51 16.33
C GLY A 317 -3.47 -13.71 15.78
N VAL A 318 -3.11 -13.92 14.52
CA VAL A 318 -2.07 -13.17 13.81
C VAL A 318 -2.67 -11.91 13.19
N ALA A 319 -2.09 -10.76 13.51
CA ALA A 319 -2.60 -9.48 13.06
C ALA A 319 -2.17 -9.19 11.60
N THR A 320 -3.15 -8.98 10.72
CA THR A 320 -2.92 -8.58 9.32
C THR A 320 -3.70 -7.30 8.99
N PRO A 321 -3.42 -6.17 9.67
CA PRO A 321 -4.23 -4.96 9.53
C PRO A 321 -4.26 -4.44 8.09
N SER A 322 -3.16 -4.48 7.35
CA SER A 322 -3.11 -3.97 5.99
C SER A 322 -3.70 -4.93 4.96
N MET A 323 -3.48 -6.25 5.06
CA MET A 323 -4.15 -7.23 4.19
C MET A 323 -5.66 -7.25 4.42
N SER A 324 -6.08 -7.23 5.68
CA SER A 324 -7.50 -7.22 6.06
C SER A 324 -8.21 -5.96 5.59
N SER A 325 -7.60 -4.78 5.77
CA SER A 325 -8.18 -3.52 5.31
C SER A 325 -8.17 -3.39 3.78
N SER A 326 -7.17 -3.95 3.10
CA SER A 326 -7.14 -4.03 1.64
C SER A 326 -8.30 -4.88 1.10
N LEU A 327 -8.55 -6.04 1.71
CA LEU A 327 -9.66 -6.91 1.33
C LEU A 327 -11.02 -6.23 1.60
N ALA A 328 -11.17 -5.59 2.75
CA ALA A 328 -12.39 -4.83 3.08
C ALA A 328 -12.61 -3.64 2.13
N TYR A 329 -11.54 -2.94 1.74
CA TYR A 329 -11.59 -1.88 0.73
C TYR A 329 -12.02 -2.41 -0.62
N PHE A 330 -11.43 -3.50 -1.11
CA PHE A 330 -11.82 -4.17 -2.35
C PHE A 330 -13.29 -4.60 -2.32
N ASP A 331 -13.73 -5.27 -1.25
CA ASP A 331 -15.11 -5.71 -1.10
C ASP A 331 -16.11 -4.54 -1.08
N SER A 332 -15.74 -3.42 -0.45
CA SER A 332 -16.57 -2.21 -0.43
C SER A 332 -16.58 -1.54 -1.81
N TYR A 333 -15.43 -1.43 -2.45
CA TYR A 333 -15.27 -0.72 -3.73
C TYR A 333 -16.08 -1.37 -4.87
N ARG A 334 -16.12 -2.71 -4.92
CA ARG A 334 -16.86 -3.48 -5.95
C ARG A 334 -18.36 -3.66 -5.66
N ARG A 335 -18.89 -3.09 -4.55
CA ARG A 335 -20.31 -3.21 -4.17
C ARG A 335 -21.11 -2.00 -4.63
N GLY A 336 -22.09 -2.22 -5.50
CA GLY A 336 -22.99 -1.16 -5.96
C GLY A 336 -23.90 -0.58 -4.86
N ARG A 337 -24.14 -1.30 -3.76
CA ARG A 337 -24.91 -0.82 -2.61
C ARG A 337 -24.23 -1.17 -1.30
N LEU A 338 -23.81 -0.16 -0.58
CA LEU A 338 -23.17 -0.27 0.74
C LEU A 338 -24.18 -0.08 1.89
N PRO A 339 -23.85 -0.56 3.10
CA PRO A 339 -24.66 -0.32 4.30
C PRO A 339 -24.60 1.15 4.80
N ALA A 340 -24.02 2.05 4.01
CA ALA A 340 -23.96 3.49 4.26
C ALA A 340 -25.35 4.14 4.33
N ASN A 341 -26.39 3.49 3.77
CA ASN A 341 -27.78 3.90 3.91
C ASN A 341 -28.21 3.98 5.38
N LEU A 342 -27.76 3.04 6.24
CA LEU A 342 -28.07 3.11 7.67
C LEU A 342 -27.34 4.27 8.35
N VAL A 343 -26.07 4.51 7.99
CA VAL A 343 -25.31 5.65 8.52
C VAL A 343 -26.00 6.97 8.15
N GLN A 344 -26.44 7.11 6.89
CA GLN A 344 -27.11 8.32 6.44
C GLN A 344 -28.48 8.50 7.13
N ALA A 345 -29.23 7.42 7.32
CA ALA A 345 -30.50 7.46 8.08
C ALA A 345 -30.27 7.86 9.55
N GLN A 346 -29.20 7.37 10.20
CA GLN A 346 -28.83 7.79 11.55
C GLN A 346 -28.49 9.29 11.60
N ARG A 347 -27.73 9.80 10.62
CA ARG A 347 -27.42 11.24 10.52
C ARG A 347 -28.70 12.09 10.36
N ASP A 348 -29.62 11.62 9.53
CA ASP A 348 -30.92 12.29 9.38
C ASP A 348 -31.75 12.26 10.67
N PHE A 349 -31.74 11.13 11.38
CA PHE A 349 -32.49 10.97 12.64
C PHE A 349 -32.04 11.95 13.72
N PHE A 350 -30.70 12.07 13.95
CA PHE A 350 -30.22 12.91 15.05
C PHE A 350 -29.93 14.36 14.67
N GLY A 351 -29.78 14.65 13.38
CA GLY A 351 -29.30 15.96 12.93
C GLY A 351 -30.01 16.55 11.72
N SER A 352 -31.06 15.91 11.22
CA SER A 352 -31.80 16.34 10.00
C SER A 352 -30.85 16.55 8.80
N HIS A 353 -29.80 15.68 8.67
CA HIS A 353 -28.80 15.81 7.65
C HIS A 353 -29.26 15.40 6.24
N THR A 354 -30.57 15.12 6.10
CA THR A 354 -31.21 14.71 4.86
C THR A 354 -30.58 13.46 4.20
N TYR A 355 -31.24 12.92 3.20
CA TYR A 355 -30.78 11.78 2.41
C TYR A 355 -31.41 11.82 1.02
N GLU A 356 -30.72 11.24 0.04
CA GLU A 356 -31.29 10.94 -1.27
C GLU A 356 -31.94 9.55 -1.26
N ARG A 357 -33.03 9.41 -2.01
CA ARG A 357 -33.72 8.12 -2.18
C ARG A 357 -33.26 7.42 -3.46
N THR A 358 -33.42 6.10 -3.52
CA THR A 358 -33.12 5.30 -4.71
C THR A 358 -34.29 5.25 -5.71
N ASP A 359 -35.47 5.74 -5.33
CA ASP A 359 -36.74 5.64 -6.06
C ASP A 359 -37.41 7.02 -6.32
N MET A 360 -36.83 8.10 -5.82
CA MET A 360 -37.31 9.47 -6.00
C MET A 360 -36.14 10.44 -5.99
N ASP A 361 -36.21 11.48 -6.81
CA ASP A 361 -35.22 12.56 -6.83
C ASP A 361 -35.37 13.51 -5.65
N GLY A 362 -34.29 14.26 -5.36
CA GLY A 362 -34.23 15.30 -4.34
C GLY A 362 -33.70 14.82 -2.99
N TRP A 363 -33.62 15.79 -2.06
CA TRP A 363 -33.16 15.57 -0.68
C TRP A 363 -34.35 15.49 0.25
N HIS A 364 -34.37 14.48 1.10
CA HIS A 364 -35.48 14.14 1.98
C HIS A 364 -35.04 14.16 3.43
N HIS A 365 -35.95 14.59 4.32
CA HIS A 365 -35.86 14.44 5.76
C HIS A 365 -37.09 13.71 6.30
N THR A 366 -36.88 12.76 7.20
CA THR A 366 -37.97 12.01 7.82
C THR A 366 -38.13 12.39 9.32
N ILE A 367 -39.37 12.56 9.78
CA ILE A 367 -39.67 12.74 11.20
C ILE A 367 -39.64 11.36 11.86
N TRP A 368 -38.45 10.88 12.19
CA TRP A 368 -38.23 9.53 12.73
C TRP A 368 -38.85 9.26 14.09
N SER A 369 -39.12 10.32 14.88
CA SER A 369 -39.73 10.21 16.22
C SER A 369 -41.22 9.90 16.18
N ASP A 370 -41.87 10.14 15.06
CA ASP A 370 -43.28 9.78 14.84
C ASP A 370 -43.38 8.62 13.84
N MET A 371 -43.41 7.41 14.36
CA MET A 371 -43.51 6.18 13.55
C MET A 371 -44.79 6.06 12.73
N ASN A 372 -45.80 6.90 12.99
CA ASN A 372 -47.05 6.95 12.27
C ASN A 372 -47.17 8.15 11.32
N SER A 373 -46.23 9.08 11.35
CA SER A 373 -46.22 10.21 10.42
C SER A 373 -45.82 9.74 9.01
N ALA A 374 -46.66 10.11 8.05
CA ALA A 374 -46.34 9.98 6.64
C ALA A 374 -45.60 11.23 6.09
N ASP A 375 -45.35 12.20 6.96
CA ASP A 375 -44.77 13.48 6.57
C ASP A 375 -43.26 13.34 6.39
N SER A 376 -42.80 13.49 5.15
CA SER A 376 -41.39 13.75 4.81
C SER A 376 -41.27 15.16 4.25
N ILE A 377 -40.20 15.85 4.61
CA ILE A 377 -39.94 17.18 4.09
C ILE A 377 -38.93 17.00 2.91
N THR A 378 -39.31 17.50 1.74
CA THR A 378 -38.40 17.56 0.56
C THR A 378 -37.73 18.92 0.54
N THR A 379 -36.41 18.96 0.37
CA THR A 379 -35.61 20.19 0.29
C THR A 379 -34.83 20.25 -1.05
N ASP A 380 -34.52 21.46 -1.47
CA ASP A 380 -33.80 21.69 -2.77
C ASP A 380 -32.29 21.46 -2.67
N GLY A 381 -31.74 21.00 -1.55
CA GLY A 381 -30.30 20.78 -1.42
C GLY A 381 -29.85 20.25 -0.06
N TYR A 382 -28.66 19.69 -0.05
CA TYR A 382 -27.93 19.30 1.14
C TYR A 382 -27.27 20.53 1.76
N ASN A 383 -27.62 20.87 2.97
CA ASN A 383 -26.88 21.84 3.79
C ASN A 383 -25.80 21.08 4.56
N ALA A 384 -24.57 20.99 4.00
CA ALA A 384 -23.40 20.41 4.65
C ALA A 384 -22.74 21.43 5.57
#